data_bd0ba6a4c19e24b732a958e5a072e2ac
#
_entry.id   bd0ba6a4c19e24b732a958e5a072e2ac
#
_cell.length_a   1.000
_cell.length_b   1.000
_cell.length_c   1.000
_cell.angle_alpha   90.00
_cell.angle_beta   90.00
_cell.angle_gamma   90.00
#
_symmetry.space_group_name_H-M   'P 1'
#
loop_
_entity.id
_entity.type
_entity.pdbx_description
1 polymer ?
#
loop_
_entity_poly.entity_id
_entity_poly.type
_entity_poly.pdbx_seq_one_letter_code
_entity_poly.pdbx_strand_id
1 'polypeptide(L)'
;MDWKNVYREKLTTAAEAVRRIKSGDRVVVGHASGSPEVLLGAIMDNCDAYSGVEIVHMVAMGPSEYCKGENARHFLHNSLFAGATSRESINDGRAVFTPCHFSQIPRLFSEKILP
;
A
#
# COMPACT_ATOMS: atom_id res chain seq x y z
N MET A 1 1.25 -29.40 -13.42
CA MET A 1 0.92 -28.64 -12.17
C MET A 1 -0.58 -28.54 -12.06
N ASP A 2 -1.16 -29.03 -10.97
CA ASP A 2 -2.60 -28.86 -10.71
C ASP A 2 -2.84 -27.47 -10.08
N TRP A 3 -3.16 -26.48 -10.93
CA TRP A 3 -3.38 -25.10 -10.51
C TRP A 3 -4.55 -24.95 -9.51
N LYS A 4 -5.55 -25.86 -9.55
CA LYS A 4 -6.68 -25.84 -8.62
C LYS A 4 -6.24 -26.15 -7.18
N ASN A 5 -5.32 -27.10 -7.01
CA ASN A 5 -4.76 -27.42 -5.72
C ASN A 5 -3.86 -26.28 -5.23
N VAL A 6 -3.01 -25.74 -6.09
CA VAL A 6 -2.17 -24.57 -5.74
C VAL A 6 -3.03 -23.36 -5.30
N TYR A 7 -4.15 -23.13 -5.99
CA TYR A 7 -5.10 -22.07 -5.60
C TYR A 7 -5.69 -22.31 -4.22
N ARG A 8 -6.18 -23.52 -3.95
CA ARG A 8 -6.78 -23.87 -2.64
C ARG A 8 -5.78 -23.74 -1.50
N GLU A 9 -4.53 -24.16 -1.70
CA GLU A 9 -3.46 -24.05 -0.71
C GLU A 9 -3.08 -22.61 -0.40
N LYS A 10 -3.21 -21.71 -1.40
CA LYS A 10 -2.87 -20.29 -1.24
C LYS A 10 -4.04 -19.42 -0.82
N LEU A 11 -5.27 -19.93 -0.93
CA LEU A 11 -6.46 -19.17 -0.58
C LEU A 11 -6.49 -18.90 0.91
N THR A 12 -6.61 -17.63 1.28
CA THR A 12 -6.69 -17.20 2.68
C THR A 12 -7.65 -16.00 2.79
N THR A 13 -7.99 -15.62 4.00
CA THR A 13 -8.79 -14.42 4.27
C THR A 13 -7.91 -13.16 4.21
N ALA A 14 -8.54 -12.00 3.98
CA ALA A 14 -7.83 -10.72 4.01
C ALA A 14 -7.17 -10.48 5.38
N ALA A 15 -7.88 -10.77 6.46
CA ALA A 15 -7.36 -10.63 7.83
C ALA A 15 -6.11 -11.49 8.10
N GLU A 16 -6.06 -12.71 7.56
CA GLU A 16 -4.88 -13.57 7.67
C GLU A 16 -3.75 -13.12 6.75
N ALA A 17 -4.08 -12.68 5.53
CA ALA A 17 -3.09 -12.22 4.57
C ALA A 17 -2.30 -11.02 5.11
N VAL A 18 -2.97 -10.03 5.70
CA VAL A 18 -2.33 -8.80 6.19
C VAL A 18 -1.45 -9.01 7.44
N ARG A 19 -1.64 -10.11 8.17
CA ARG A 19 -0.75 -10.48 9.29
C ARG A 19 0.67 -10.82 8.86
N ARG A 20 0.90 -11.01 7.57
CA ARG A 20 2.26 -11.23 7.02
C ARG A 20 3.07 -9.95 6.96
N ILE A 21 2.40 -8.79 6.99
CA ILE A 21 3.06 -7.48 7.01
C ILE A 21 3.69 -7.28 8.39
N LYS A 22 4.94 -6.84 8.40
CA LYS A 22 5.70 -6.54 9.61
C LYS A 22 5.97 -5.05 9.71
N SER A 23 6.17 -4.55 10.91
CA SER A 23 6.63 -3.17 11.12
C SER A 23 7.91 -2.90 10.33
N GLY A 24 7.94 -1.75 9.65
CA GLY A 24 9.04 -1.37 8.77
C GLY A 24 8.98 -1.94 7.35
N ASP A 25 8.01 -2.78 7.03
CA ASP A 25 7.83 -3.28 5.65
C ASP A 25 7.38 -2.17 4.71
N ARG A 26 7.66 -2.38 3.41
CA ARG A 26 7.15 -1.57 2.31
C ARG A 26 6.13 -2.38 1.53
N VAL A 27 4.92 -1.87 1.46
CA VAL A 27 3.77 -2.52 0.81
C VAL A 27 3.40 -1.74 -0.44
N VAL A 28 3.59 -2.34 -1.61
CA VAL A 28 3.17 -1.76 -2.88
C VAL A 28 1.74 -2.19 -3.17
N VAL A 29 0.88 -1.23 -3.44
CA VAL A 29 -0.55 -1.42 -3.62
C VAL A 29 -0.94 -1.21 -5.08
N GLY A 30 -1.81 -2.06 -5.62
CA GLY A 30 -2.44 -1.85 -6.93
C GLY A 30 -3.20 -0.52 -6.94
N HIS A 31 -3.31 0.13 -8.10
CA HIS A 31 -3.79 1.50 -8.18
C HIS A 31 -5.08 1.64 -9.00
N ALA A 32 -5.72 2.79 -8.89
CA ALA A 32 -6.95 3.16 -9.57
C ALA A 32 -8.05 2.10 -9.36
N SER A 33 -8.67 1.61 -10.41
CA SER A 33 -9.70 0.55 -10.33
C SER A 33 -9.14 -0.82 -9.88
N GLY A 34 -7.81 -1.00 -9.87
CA GLY A 34 -7.13 -2.19 -9.36
C GLY A 34 -6.73 -2.09 -7.88
N SER A 35 -7.16 -1.05 -7.17
CA SER A 35 -6.91 -0.90 -5.74
C SER A 35 -7.58 -2.02 -4.93
N PRO A 36 -6.83 -2.76 -4.09
CA PRO A 36 -7.38 -3.89 -3.32
C PRO A 36 -8.03 -3.39 -2.03
N GLU A 37 -9.19 -2.74 -2.13
CA GLU A 37 -9.85 -2.07 -1.01
C GLU A 37 -10.13 -2.99 0.18
N VAL A 38 -10.46 -4.27 -0.07
CA VAL A 38 -10.68 -5.26 0.99
C VAL A 38 -9.39 -5.52 1.79
N LEU A 39 -8.25 -5.61 1.11
CA LEU A 39 -6.95 -5.78 1.80
C LEU A 39 -6.53 -4.49 2.52
N LEU A 40 -6.76 -3.34 1.92
CA LEU A 40 -6.49 -2.05 2.56
C LEU A 40 -7.34 -1.86 3.81
N GLY A 41 -8.63 -2.21 3.75
CA GLY A 41 -9.49 -2.24 4.93
C GLY A 41 -8.94 -3.16 6.03
N ALA A 42 -8.54 -4.38 5.67
CA ALA A 42 -7.96 -5.32 6.63
C ALA A 42 -6.62 -4.83 7.23
N ILE A 43 -5.80 -4.11 6.45
CA ILE A 43 -4.59 -3.44 6.97
C ILE A 43 -4.99 -2.40 8.03
N MET A 44 -6.02 -1.60 7.77
CA MET A 44 -6.49 -0.59 8.72
C MET A 44 -7.08 -1.22 9.98
N ASP A 45 -7.87 -2.29 9.85
CA ASP A 45 -8.44 -3.02 10.99
C ASP A 45 -7.35 -3.64 11.89
N ASN A 46 -6.16 -3.88 11.33
CA ASN A 46 -5.01 -4.45 12.05
C ASN A 46 -3.92 -3.40 12.34
N CYS A 47 -4.21 -2.10 12.21
CA CYS A 47 -3.21 -1.02 12.22
C CYS A 47 -2.37 -0.98 13.51
N ASP A 48 -2.93 -1.32 14.66
CA ASP A 48 -2.22 -1.34 15.94
C ASP A 48 -1.06 -2.35 15.99
N ALA A 49 -1.04 -3.33 15.08
CA ALA A 49 0.07 -4.28 14.94
C ALA A 49 1.27 -3.70 14.17
N TYR A 50 1.12 -2.52 13.57
CA TYR A 50 2.12 -1.95 12.69
C TYR A 50 2.75 -0.67 13.24
N SER A 51 4.04 -0.51 12.95
CA SER A 51 4.79 0.71 13.20
C SER A 51 5.72 0.97 12.00
N GLY A 52 5.56 2.13 11.36
CA GLY A 52 6.41 2.54 10.25
C GLY A 52 6.30 1.67 8.99
N VAL A 53 5.13 1.14 8.70
CA VAL A 53 4.88 0.45 7.41
C VAL A 53 4.72 1.50 6.32
N GLU A 54 5.53 1.39 5.25
CA GLU A 54 5.40 2.27 4.09
C GLU A 54 4.38 1.70 3.10
N ILE A 55 3.32 2.46 2.83
CA ILE A 55 2.34 2.13 1.78
C ILE A 55 2.70 2.91 0.52
N VAL A 56 3.11 2.19 -0.53
CA VAL A 56 3.45 2.77 -1.84
C VAL A 56 2.26 2.62 -2.78
N HIS A 57 1.76 3.72 -3.31
CA HIS A 57 0.57 3.75 -4.15
C HIS A 57 0.75 4.73 -5.32
N MET A 58 0.45 4.29 -6.55
CA MET A 58 0.50 5.19 -7.71
C MET A 58 -0.67 6.16 -7.70
N VAL A 59 -1.91 5.66 -7.84
CA VAL A 59 -3.13 6.46 -7.78
C VAL A 59 -4.07 5.88 -6.74
N ALA A 60 -4.14 6.51 -5.58
CA ALA A 60 -5.09 6.15 -4.54
C ALA A 60 -6.46 6.73 -4.87
N MET A 61 -7.51 5.90 -4.93
CA MET A 61 -8.87 6.30 -5.24
C MET A 61 -9.87 6.00 -4.12
N GLY A 62 -9.57 5.04 -3.27
CA GLY A 62 -10.40 4.67 -2.12
C GLY A 62 -10.26 5.65 -0.95
N PRO A 63 -10.77 5.29 0.23
CA PRO A 63 -10.74 6.15 1.43
C PRO A 63 -9.32 6.52 1.87
N SER A 64 -8.32 5.70 1.54
CA SER A 64 -6.89 5.91 1.83
C SER A 64 -6.62 6.34 3.28
N GLU A 65 -7.24 5.66 4.23
CA GLU A 65 -7.17 5.96 5.66
C GLU A 65 -5.73 6.01 6.19
N TYR A 66 -4.83 5.25 5.57
CA TYR A 66 -3.39 5.28 5.88
C TYR A 66 -2.72 6.62 5.61
N CYS A 67 -3.36 7.52 4.83
CA CYS A 67 -2.88 8.88 4.58
C CYS A 67 -3.27 9.86 5.71
N LYS A 68 -4.21 9.50 6.58
CA LYS A 68 -4.72 10.40 7.62
C LYS A 68 -3.72 10.57 8.75
N GLY A 69 -3.67 11.78 9.32
CA GLY A 69 -2.71 12.14 10.36
C GLY A 69 -2.78 11.27 11.62
N GLU A 70 -3.97 10.78 11.98
CA GLU A 70 -4.18 9.87 13.11
C GLU A 70 -3.46 8.52 12.94
N ASN A 71 -3.21 8.10 11.69
CA ASN A 71 -2.54 6.86 11.35
C ASN A 71 -1.04 7.03 11.05
N ALA A 72 -0.50 8.25 11.15
CA ALA A 72 0.90 8.54 10.83
C ALA A 72 1.93 7.79 11.68
N ARG A 73 1.55 7.32 12.86
CA ARG A 73 2.40 6.47 13.71
C ARG A 73 2.55 5.05 13.18
N HIS A 74 1.58 4.59 12.39
CA HIS A 74 1.53 3.24 11.84
C HIS A 74 2.08 3.19 10.42
N PHE A 75 1.75 4.22 9.62
CA PHE A 75 2.00 4.23 8.18
C PHE A 75 2.72 5.49 7.71
N LEU A 76 3.63 5.28 6.76
CA LEU A 76 4.15 6.32 5.90
C LEU A 76 3.56 6.08 4.49
N HIS A 77 2.82 7.05 3.96
CA HIS A 77 2.37 6.97 2.58
C HIS A 77 3.44 7.51 1.63
N ASN A 78 3.85 6.69 0.65
CA ASN A 78 4.68 7.11 -0.47
C ASN A 78 3.83 7.12 -1.74
N SER A 79 3.46 8.31 -2.19
CA SER A 79 2.62 8.51 -3.36
C SER A 79 3.48 8.71 -4.60
N LEU A 80 3.23 7.90 -5.63
CA LEU A 80 3.88 8.06 -6.93
C LEU A 80 3.12 9.04 -7.84
N PHE A 81 1.89 9.39 -7.46
CA PHE A 81 1.05 10.38 -8.13
C PHE A 81 0.19 11.12 -7.10
N ALA A 82 0.30 12.44 -7.03
CA ALA A 82 -0.43 13.27 -6.09
C ALA A 82 -1.90 13.45 -6.52
N GLY A 83 -2.73 12.46 -6.21
CA GLY A 83 -4.16 12.45 -6.47
C GLY A 83 -4.98 13.20 -5.41
N ALA A 84 -6.30 13.22 -5.57
CA ALA A 84 -7.20 13.93 -4.67
C ALA A 84 -7.10 13.45 -3.22
N THR A 85 -6.95 12.14 -3.00
CA THR A 85 -6.93 11.52 -1.67
C THR A 85 -5.59 11.66 -0.93
N SER A 86 -4.48 11.84 -1.67
CA SER A 86 -3.14 11.94 -1.09
C SER A 86 -2.56 13.36 -1.04
N ARG A 87 -3.14 14.29 -1.79
CA ARG A 87 -2.60 15.66 -1.96
C ARG A 87 -2.47 16.41 -0.64
N GLU A 88 -3.46 16.32 0.22
CA GLU A 88 -3.44 16.99 1.52
C GLU A 88 -2.27 16.47 2.37
N SER A 89 -2.14 15.16 2.50
CA SER A 89 -1.06 14.56 3.30
C SER A 89 0.34 14.86 2.76
N ILE A 90 0.47 15.01 1.43
CA ILE A 90 1.73 15.44 0.81
C ILE A 90 2.02 16.90 1.13
N ASN A 91 1.03 17.80 0.97
CA ASN A 91 1.20 19.22 1.24
C ASN A 91 1.53 19.50 2.72
N ASP A 92 0.97 18.72 3.61
CA ASP A 92 1.22 18.82 5.06
C ASP A 92 2.55 18.14 5.49
N GLY A 93 3.28 17.55 4.56
CA GLY A 93 4.54 16.85 4.87
C GLY A 93 4.36 15.51 5.60
N ARG A 94 3.15 14.95 5.63
CA ARG A 94 2.84 13.66 6.25
C ARG A 94 3.03 12.47 5.32
N ALA A 95 3.13 12.72 4.01
CA ALA A 95 3.37 11.72 3.00
C ALA A 95 4.59 12.09 2.15
N VAL A 96 5.25 11.08 1.61
CA VAL A 96 6.34 11.25 0.63
C VAL A 96 5.74 11.28 -0.77
N PHE A 97 6.27 12.13 -1.63
CA PHE A 97 5.95 12.13 -3.04
C PHE A 97 7.16 11.73 -3.87
N THR A 98 7.03 10.62 -4.58
CA THR A 98 8.05 10.09 -5.49
C THR A 98 7.53 10.20 -6.93
N PRO A 99 7.70 11.34 -7.62
CA PRO A 99 7.16 11.53 -8.95
C PRO A 99 7.80 10.59 -9.95
N CYS A 100 6.97 9.89 -10.72
CA CYS A 100 7.44 9.06 -11.82
C CYS A 100 6.35 8.90 -12.90
N HIS A 101 6.77 8.56 -14.11
CA HIS A 101 5.85 8.11 -15.15
C HIS A 101 5.49 6.63 -14.94
N PHE A 102 4.32 6.20 -15.39
CA PHE A 102 3.91 4.79 -15.33
C PHE A 102 4.95 3.84 -15.93
N SER A 103 5.55 4.24 -17.05
CA SER A 103 6.59 3.47 -17.73
C SER A 103 7.88 3.28 -16.92
N GLN A 104 8.09 4.09 -15.87
CA GLN A 104 9.25 4.00 -15.00
C GLN A 104 9.03 3.04 -13.81
N ILE A 105 7.79 2.67 -13.51
CA ILE A 105 7.48 1.81 -12.36
C ILE A 105 8.23 0.46 -12.43
N PRO A 106 8.29 -0.26 -13.57
CA PRO A 106 9.08 -1.48 -13.66
C PRO A 106 10.56 -1.29 -13.30
N ARG A 107 11.11 -0.13 -13.66
CA ARG A 107 12.49 0.22 -13.30
C ARG A 107 12.67 0.42 -11.81
N LEU A 108 11.70 1.04 -11.12
CA LEU A 108 11.74 1.22 -9.67
C LEU A 108 11.84 -0.13 -8.94
N PHE A 109 11.18 -1.17 -9.45
CA PHE A 109 11.31 -2.53 -8.92
C PHE A 109 12.68 -3.16 -9.26
N SER A 110 13.12 -3.08 -10.52
CA SER A 110 14.39 -3.68 -10.95
C SER A 110 15.61 -3.06 -10.26
N GLU A 111 15.56 -1.77 -9.96
CA GLU A 111 16.59 -1.05 -9.21
C GLU A 111 16.42 -1.14 -7.69
N LYS A 112 15.43 -1.92 -7.21
CA LYS A 112 15.13 -2.10 -5.77
C LYS A 112 14.82 -0.79 -5.03
N ILE A 113 14.34 0.22 -5.73
CA ILE A 113 13.79 1.44 -5.15
C ILE A 113 12.43 1.13 -4.53
N LEU A 114 11.65 0.26 -5.18
CA LEU A 114 10.47 -0.40 -4.62
C LEU A 114 10.78 -1.88 -4.34
N PRO A 115 10.10 -2.50 -3.35
CA PRO A 115 10.33 -3.89 -2.98
C PRO A 115 9.95 -4.88 -4.09
#